data_9e751c0b31cd4c900395ed0f0da2f2b0
#
_entry.id   9e751c0b31cd4c900395ed0f0da2f2b0
#
_cell.length_a   1.000
_cell.length_b   1.000
_cell.length_c   1.000
_cell.angle_alpha   90.00
_cell.angle_beta   90.00
_cell.angle_gamma   90.00
#
_symmetry.space_group_name_H-M   'P 1'
#
loop_
_entity.id
_entity.type
_entity.pdbx_description
1 polymer ?
#
loop_
_entity_poly.entity_id
_entity_poly.type
_entity_poly.pdbx_seq_one_letter_code
_entity_poly.pdbx_strand_id
1 'polypeptide(L)'
;IVMITGYAAGYVTAAMPRSGGGYVTISRVLHPFIGYNAGWLMFLAEAFSYGLIGVAVFEAIMIFFNIAGVAIFFDAMTLFLGGVVIIAIFTALALFGVRLYGWIMHAMFWPTLAITIAFFAMWIAGTMDPSVVAAGVETALGAPPSVFMTHAIDTGMTDPANIATFSDAFSFALAGAFWAYMGWYSVTFIAGEIKEANKKLPKVVVVSGLIIMLVYLGASSFSAWSTMGVTVTETPTGTWSFFQAYSWLSYGPLTEAQVAARDLAIPNFQNAWSTGIASIIAQGMGLGWISLLIAVAGVLWLANDIPPFLLVASRTMFAMSFDRMMPEKLAEVSERWHSPTWALIMTGIFGIVGCIAEANPVIGDIALGEYVAFAGVVGTDIYDAIFLTLFCVSCMLLALERKEIYDRAAVKHSVGTVIGLGAIATLLSGYCLFTFVKESVGFIFAPASTADLASFLGFWGCIGLGALLYISYMYRNTTKGIDMRTLYLSIPPE
;
A
#
# COMPACT_ATOMS: atom_id res chain seq x y z
N ILE A 1 16.31 -0.41 1.02
CA ILE A 1 15.49 -0.87 -0.11
C ILE A 1 14.97 0.34 -0.87
N VAL A 2 14.02 1.11 -0.35
CA VAL A 2 13.30 2.23 -0.99
C VAL A 2 14.21 3.20 -1.77
N MET A 3 15.33 3.64 -1.17
CA MET A 3 16.24 4.60 -1.80
C MET A 3 16.91 4.04 -3.06
N ILE A 4 17.39 2.81 -3.00
CA ILE A 4 18.14 2.19 -4.10
C ILE A 4 17.20 1.76 -5.21
N THR A 5 16.09 1.08 -4.88
CA THR A 5 15.10 0.66 -5.88
C THR A 5 14.39 1.86 -6.51
N GLY A 6 14.05 2.88 -5.71
CA GLY A 6 13.47 4.13 -6.19
C GLY A 6 14.40 4.89 -7.13
N TYR A 7 15.70 4.98 -6.80
CA TYR A 7 16.68 5.60 -7.70
C TYR A 7 16.81 4.82 -9.01
N ALA A 8 16.86 3.50 -8.96
CA ALA A 8 16.93 2.65 -10.15
C ALA A 8 15.71 2.84 -11.05
N ALA A 9 14.50 2.79 -10.47
CA ALA A 9 13.24 3.05 -11.16
C ALA A 9 13.19 4.47 -11.77
N GLY A 10 13.54 5.48 -10.98
CA GLY A 10 13.59 6.86 -11.42
C GLY A 10 14.62 7.10 -12.53
N TYR A 11 15.78 6.44 -12.46
CA TYR A 11 16.84 6.53 -13.47
C TYR A 11 16.42 5.95 -14.82
N VAL A 12 15.89 4.72 -14.83
CA VAL A 12 15.49 4.08 -16.09
C VAL A 12 14.27 4.76 -16.71
N THR A 13 13.35 5.28 -15.89
CA THR A 13 12.23 6.09 -16.39
C THR A 13 12.69 7.43 -16.93
N ALA A 14 13.67 8.08 -16.31
CA ALA A 14 14.22 9.34 -16.81
C ALA A 14 14.88 9.20 -18.19
N ALA A 15 15.34 7.99 -18.55
CA ALA A 15 15.84 7.69 -19.89
C ALA A 15 14.72 7.56 -20.93
N MET A 16 13.49 7.22 -20.49
CA MET A 16 12.28 7.06 -21.31
C MET A 16 11.06 7.67 -20.60
N PRO A 17 10.99 9.02 -20.40
CA PRO A 17 9.95 9.63 -19.59
C PRO A 17 8.61 9.63 -20.32
N ARG A 18 7.76 8.66 -20.03
CA ARG A 18 6.42 8.47 -20.60
C ARG A 18 5.42 8.08 -19.52
N SER A 19 4.15 8.32 -19.77
CA SER A 19 3.06 7.80 -18.94
C SER A 19 3.06 6.26 -18.96
N GLY A 20 2.76 5.63 -17.83
CA GLY A 20 2.84 4.17 -17.65
C GLY A 20 4.20 3.66 -17.15
N GLY A 21 5.16 4.56 -16.89
CA GLY A 21 6.39 4.31 -16.13
C GLY A 21 7.09 2.99 -16.40
N GLY A 22 7.10 2.13 -15.39
CA GLY A 22 7.77 0.84 -15.45
C GLY A 22 7.25 -0.10 -16.52
N TYR A 23 5.94 -0.09 -16.86
CA TYR A 23 5.44 -0.86 -18.00
C TYR A 23 6.20 -0.52 -19.30
N VAL A 24 6.36 0.78 -19.57
CA VAL A 24 7.07 1.24 -20.78
C VAL A 24 8.52 0.78 -20.76
N THR A 25 9.21 0.91 -19.63
CA THR A 25 10.62 0.54 -19.53
C THR A 25 10.83 -0.97 -19.59
N ILE A 26 10.06 -1.76 -18.85
CA ILE A 26 10.18 -3.23 -18.84
C ILE A 26 9.90 -3.79 -20.22
N SER A 27 8.84 -3.35 -20.89
CA SER A 27 8.45 -3.85 -22.22
C SER A 27 9.45 -3.51 -23.32
N ARG A 28 10.19 -2.39 -23.20
CA ARG A 28 11.17 -1.94 -24.21
C ARG A 28 12.59 -2.45 -23.91
N VAL A 29 12.93 -2.69 -22.65
CA VAL A 29 14.28 -3.15 -22.27
C VAL A 29 14.36 -4.66 -22.19
N LEU A 30 13.37 -5.32 -21.56
CA LEU A 30 13.38 -6.78 -21.40
C LEU A 30 12.68 -7.49 -22.56
N HIS A 31 11.38 -7.54 -22.50
CA HIS A 31 10.56 -8.20 -23.53
C HIS A 31 9.11 -7.71 -23.44
N PRO A 32 8.38 -7.51 -24.56
CA PRO A 32 6.99 -7.05 -24.55
C PRO A 32 6.04 -7.90 -23.69
N PHE A 33 6.19 -9.23 -23.75
CA PHE A 33 5.39 -10.18 -22.95
C PHE A 33 5.63 -9.97 -21.44
N ILE A 34 6.90 -9.83 -21.04
CA ILE A 34 7.27 -9.60 -19.63
C ILE A 34 6.72 -8.26 -19.17
N GLY A 35 6.93 -7.21 -19.96
CA GLY A 35 6.43 -5.86 -19.64
C GLY A 35 4.91 -5.80 -19.54
N TYR A 36 4.21 -6.49 -20.44
CA TYR A 36 2.75 -6.54 -20.40
C TYR A 36 2.23 -7.23 -19.12
N ASN A 37 2.76 -8.40 -18.79
CA ASN A 37 2.33 -9.12 -17.59
C ASN A 37 2.72 -8.36 -16.30
N ALA A 38 3.90 -7.77 -16.26
CA ALA A 38 4.29 -6.90 -15.14
C ALA A 38 3.34 -5.71 -14.99
N GLY A 39 3.02 -5.02 -16.09
CA GLY A 39 2.07 -3.91 -16.10
C GLY A 39 0.65 -4.34 -15.69
N TRP A 40 0.22 -5.53 -16.12
CA TRP A 40 -1.06 -6.09 -15.71
C TRP A 40 -1.11 -6.38 -14.20
N LEU A 41 -0.06 -7.00 -13.64
CA LEU A 41 0.03 -7.26 -12.21
C LEU A 41 0.11 -5.95 -11.41
N MET A 42 0.85 -4.95 -11.89
CA MET A 42 0.89 -3.62 -11.28
C MET A 42 -0.48 -2.94 -11.29
N PHE A 43 -1.23 -3.03 -12.39
CA PHE A 43 -2.61 -2.55 -12.43
C PHE A 43 -3.47 -3.22 -11.37
N LEU A 44 -3.37 -4.54 -11.21
CA LEU A 44 -4.13 -5.28 -10.20
C LEU A 44 -3.72 -4.89 -8.78
N ALA A 45 -2.41 -4.81 -8.50
CA ALA A 45 -1.89 -4.37 -7.21
C ALA A 45 -2.50 -3.03 -6.80
N GLU A 46 -2.42 -2.03 -7.66
CA GLU A 46 -2.89 -0.68 -7.39
C GLU A 46 -4.43 -0.59 -7.34
N ALA A 47 -5.13 -1.30 -8.22
CA ALA A 47 -6.58 -1.29 -8.24
C ALA A 47 -7.19 -1.98 -7.02
N PHE A 48 -6.61 -3.09 -6.55
CA PHE A 48 -7.04 -3.74 -5.32
C PHE A 48 -6.68 -2.88 -4.10
N SER A 49 -5.45 -2.36 -4.01
CA SER A 49 -5.02 -1.46 -2.93
C SER A 49 -5.87 -0.19 -2.85
N TYR A 50 -6.36 0.32 -3.97
CA TYR A 50 -7.36 1.39 -4.01
C TYR A 50 -8.61 1.06 -3.20
N GLY A 51 -9.09 -0.19 -3.29
CA GLY A 51 -10.20 -0.69 -2.48
C GLY A 51 -9.85 -0.86 -0.99
N LEU A 52 -8.68 -1.43 -0.70
CA LEU A 52 -8.18 -1.61 0.68
C LEU A 52 -8.16 -0.27 1.42
N ILE A 53 -7.52 0.74 0.84
CA ILE A 53 -7.48 2.10 1.40
C ILE A 53 -8.86 2.74 1.50
N GLY A 54 -9.77 2.47 0.56
CA GLY A 54 -11.14 2.96 0.61
C GLY A 54 -11.86 2.50 1.88
N VAL A 55 -11.69 1.24 2.28
CA VAL A 55 -12.23 0.69 3.54
C VAL A 55 -11.55 1.33 4.74
N ALA A 56 -10.22 1.42 4.76
CA ALA A 56 -9.47 2.03 5.85
C ALA A 56 -9.84 3.50 6.09
N VAL A 57 -10.09 4.29 5.02
CA VAL A 57 -10.59 5.66 5.15
C VAL A 57 -11.96 5.71 5.79
N PHE A 58 -12.88 4.82 5.38
CA PHE A 58 -14.22 4.79 5.97
C PHE A 58 -14.18 4.37 7.44
N GLU A 59 -13.35 3.39 7.79
CA GLU A 59 -13.11 2.98 9.18
C GLU A 59 -12.56 4.15 10.01
N ALA A 60 -11.60 4.89 9.52
CA ALA A 60 -11.05 6.07 10.19
C ALA A 60 -12.12 7.16 10.41
N ILE A 61 -13.06 7.34 9.48
CA ILE A 61 -14.21 8.25 9.66
C ILE A 61 -15.12 7.74 10.78
N MET A 62 -15.41 6.45 10.86
CA MET A 62 -16.22 5.88 11.93
C MET A 62 -15.54 6.07 13.31
N ILE A 63 -14.23 5.84 13.40
CA ILE A 63 -13.45 6.06 14.62
C ILE A 63 -13.46 7.54 15.03
N PHE A 64 -13.32 8.45 14.06
CA PHE A 64 -13.47 9.88 14.35
C PHE A 64 -14.81 10.20 15.03
N PHE A 65 -15.92 9.65 14.51
CA PHE A 65 -17.23 9.87 15.12
C PHE A 65 -17.35 9.24 16.52
N ASN A 66 -16.77 8.06 16.73
CA ASN A 66 -16.72 7.44 18.06
C ASN A 66 -15.96 8.34 19.08
N ILE A 67 -14.82 8.90 18.69
CA ILE A 67 -14.06 9.83 19.53
C ILE A 67 -14.84 11.12 19.78
N ALA A 68 -15.64 11.56 18.80
CA ALA A 68 -16.54 12.71 18.95
C ALA A 68 -17.78 12.42 19.82
N GLY A 69 -17.92 11.21 20.36
CA GLY A 69 -19.03 10.83 21.24
C GLY A 69 -20.28 10.30 20.51
N VAL A 70 -20.16 10.01 19.21
CA VAL A 70 -21.25 9.38 18.43
C VAL A 70 -20.92 7.89 18.31
N ALA A 71 -21.67 7.06 19.06
CA ALA A 71 -21.47 5.60 19.02
C ALA A 71 -21.80 5.04 17.64
N ILE A 72 -20.83 4.44 16.99
CA ILE A 72 -20.95 3.78 15.69
C ILE A 72 -20.50 2.33 15.85
N PHE A 73 -21.26 1.40 15.29
CA PHE A 73 -20.92 -0.01 15.30
C PHE A 73 -20.07 -0.35 14.06
N PHE A 74 -19.00 -1.10 14.31
CA PHE A 74 -18.12 -1.60 13.26
C PHE A 74 -18.56 -3.02 12.89
N ASP A 75 -19.21 -3.16 11.77
CA ASP A 75 -19.49 -4.47 11.16
C ASP A 75 -18.88 -4.54 9.76
N ALA A 76 -18.50 -5.74 9.35
CA ALA A 76 -17.80 -5.98 8.11
C ALA A 76 -18.57 -5.52 6.85
N MET A 77 -19.92 -5.63 6.87
CA MET A 77 -20.74 -5.19 5.75
C MET A 77 -20.81 -3.66 5.66
N THR A 78 -20.92 -2.98 6.80
CA THR A 78 -20.87 -1.50 6.85
C THR A 78 -19.53 -0.97 6.36
N LEU A 79 -18.40 -1.60 6.78
CA LEU A 79 -17.06 -1.25 6.30
C LEU A 79 -16.93 -1.46 4.79
N PHE A 80 -17.41 -2.58 4.26
CA PHE A 80 -17.42 -2.87 2.83
C PHE A 80 -18.19 -1.81 2.04
N LEU A 81 -19.45 -1.54 2.41
CA LEU A 81 -20.29 -0.56 1.71
C LEU A 81 -19.70 0.84 1.82
N GLY A 82 -19.16 1.21 2.98
CA GLY A 82 -18.49 2.48 3.19
C GLY A 82 -17.24 2.62 2.31
N GLY A 83 -16.41 1.59 2.22
CA GLY A 83 -15.26 1.54 1.32
C GLY A 83 -15.66 1.73 -0.14
N VAL A 84 -16.70 1.03 -0.59
CA VAL A 84 -17.23 1.19 -1.96
C VAL A 84 -17.70 2.64 -2.21
N VAL A 85 -18.34 3.28 -1.25
CA VAL A 85 -18.76 4.69 -1.36
C VAL A 85 -17.52 5.60 -1.47
N ILE A 86 -16.49 5.39 -0.66
CA ILE A 86 -15.25 6.18 -0.72
C ILE A 86 -14.59 6.05 -2.09
N ILE A 87 -14.37 4.84 -2.59
CA ILE A 87 -13.74 4.67 -3.91
C ILE A 87 -14.63 5.22 -5.05
N ALA A 88 -15.94 5.14 -4.95
CA ALA A 88 -16.86 5.75 -5.92
C ALA A 88 -16.72 7.28 -5.95
N ILE A 89 -16.63 7.94 -4.78
CA ILE A 89 -16.41 9.38 -4.65
C ILE A 89 -15.07 9.77 -5.30
N PHE A 90 -13.97 9.11 -4.95
CA PHE A 90 -12.65 9.45 -5.48
C PHE A 90 -12.53 9.14 -6.99
N THR A 91 -13.14 8.06 -7.47
CA THR A 91 -13.24 7.78 -8.91
C THR A 91 -14.01 8.91 -9.62
N ALA A 92 -15.16 9.33 -9.09
CA ALA A 92 -15.93 10.43 -9.65
C ALA A 92 -15.13 11.75 -9.66
N LEU A 93 -14.43 12.08 -8.57
CA LEU A 93 -13.56 13.26 -8.50
C LEU A 93 -12.44 13.23 -9.54
N ALA A 94 -11.82 12.05 -9.76
CA ALA A 94 -10.76 11.89 -10.76
C ALA A 94 -11.26 12.08 -12.21
N LEU A 95 -12.52 11.80 -12.49
CA LEU A 95 -13.13 12.06 -13.80
C LEU A 95 -13.15 13.54 -14.17
N PHE A 96 -13.17 14.46 -13.21
CA PHE A 96 -13.12 15.91 -13.43
C PHE A 96 -11.72 16.45 -13.76
N GLY A 97 -10.75 15.57 -13.91
CA GLY A 97 -9.41 15.88 -14.42
C GLY A 97 -8.35 16.07 -13.36
N VAL A 98 -7.10 15.92 -13.80
CA VAL A 98 -5.89 15.90 -12.95
C VAL A 98 -5.71 17.21 -12.17
N ARG A 99 -6.15 18.34 -12.71
CA ARG A 99 -6.00 19.64 -12.02
C ARG A 99 -6.83 19.74 -10.75
N LEU A 100 -8.11 19.38 -10.81
CA LEU A 100 -8.98 19.36 -9.62
C LEU A 100 -8.46 18.34 -8.60
N TYR A 101 -8.09 17.17 -9.10
CA TYR A 101 -7.54 16.09 -8.28
C TYR A 101 -6.28 16.51 -7.53
N GLY A 102 -5.37 17.22 -8.20
CA GLY A 102 -4.18 17.79 -7.57
C GLY A 102 -4.49 18.81 -6.48
N TRP A 103 -5.50 19.67 -6.67
CA TRP A 103 -5.95 20.60 -5.62
C TRP A 103 -6.51 19.87 -4.39
N ILE A 104 -7.27 18.79 -4.60
CA ILE A 104 -7.79 17.96 -3.50
C ILE A 104 -6.64 17.32 -2.72
N MET A 105 -5.63 16.78 -3.40
CA MET A 105 -4.42 16.24 -2.75
C MET A 105 -3.72 17.30 -1.88
N HIS A 106 -3.52 18.50 -2.41
CA HIS A 106 -2.92 19.60 -1.64
C HIS A 106 -3.79 20.00 -0.43
N ALA A 107 -5.10 20.05 -0.61
CA ALA A 107 -6.04 20.38 0.48
C ALA A 107 -6.04 19.34 1.60
N MET A 108 -5.80 18.06 1.28
CA MET A 108 -5.64 17.00 2.28
C MET A 108 -4.24 17.00 2.89
N PHE A 109 -3.20 17.20 2.10
CA PHE A 109 -1.79 17.05 2.53
C PHE A 109 -1.33 18.12 3.51
N TRP A 110 -1.51 19.42 3.19
CA TRP A 110 -0.92 20.51 3.98
C TRP A 110 -1.49 20.64 5.39
N PRO A 111 -2.81 20.55 5.61
CA PRO A 111 -3.35 20.55 6.98
C PRO A 111 -2.85 19.36 7.79
N THR A 112 -2.83 18.18 7.17
CA THR A 112 -2.40 16.94 7.81
C THR A 112 -0.93 16.98 8.20
N LEU A 113 -0.07 17.48 7.31
CA LEU A 113 1.35 17.69 7.63
C LEU A 113 1.55 18.62 8.81
N ALA A 114 0.76 19.71 8.90
CA ALA A 114 0.80 20.61 10.05
C ALA A 114 0.37 19.91 11.36
N ILE A 115 -0.69 19.10 11.31
CA ILE A 115 -1.18 18.35 12.48
C ILE A 115 -0.21 17.23 12.86
N THR A 116 0.60 16.70 11.95
CA THR A 116 1.64 15.70 12.26
C THR A 116 2.62 16.19 13.34
N ILE A 117 2.83 17.49 13.47
CA ILE A 117 3.61 18.06 14.57
C ILE A 117 2.96 17.74 15.93
N ALA A 118 1.63 17.76 16.02
CA ALA A 118 0.91 17.38 17.23
C ALA A 118 1.07 15.89 17.56
N PHE A 119 1.13 15.00 16.57
CA PHE A 119 1.43 13.58 16.81
C PHE A 119 2.77 13.42 17.53
N PHE A 120 3.84 14.03 17.01
CA PHE A 120 5.16 13.96 17.64
C PHE A 120 5.17 14.59 19.04
N ALA A 121 4.48 15.70 19.24
CA ALA A 121 4.38 16.34 20.56
C ALA A 121 3.71 15.41 21.58
N MET A 122 2.63 14.72 21.19
CA MET A 122 1.94 13.75 22.06
C MET A 122 2.81 12.54 22.37
N TRP A 123 3.49 11.95 21.38
CA TRP A 123 4.39 10.82 21.63
C TRP A 123 5.56 11.19 22.55
N ILE A 124 6.15 12.38 22.39
CA ILE A 124 7.19 12.88 23.29
C ILE A 124 6.63 13.05 24.70
N ALA A 125 5.43 13.64 24.86
CA ALA A 125 4.80 13.78 26.16
C ALA A 125 4.55 12.42 26.83
N GLY A 126 4.03 11.45 26.11
CA GLY A 126 3.83 10.09 26.62
C GLY A 126 5.14 9.36 26.98
N THR A 127 6.22 9.62 26.25
CA THR A 127 7.56 9.10 26.59
C THR A 127 8.09 9.71 27.88
N MET A 128 7.82 11.00 28.13
CA MET A 128 8.25 11.71 29.33
C MET A 128 7.40 11.35 30.55
N ASP A 129 6.12 11.05 30.34
CA ASP A 129 5.19 10.70 31.43
C ASP A 129 4.27 9.54 31.03
N PRO A 130 4.65 8.28 31.33
CA PRO A 130 3.81 7.11 31.03
C PRO A 130 2.43 7.11 31.70
N SER A 131 2.22 7.93 32.77
CA SER A 131 0.93 7.99 33.43
C SER A 131 -0.16 8.64 32.57
N VAL A 132 0.21 9.59 31.70
CA VAL A 132 -0.73 10.20 30.75
C VAL A 132 -1.16 9.21 29.68
N VAL A 133 -0.27 8.26 29.31
CA VAL A 133 -0.61 7.18 28.37
C VAL A 133 -1.61 6.24 29.03
N ALA A 134 -1.35 5.83 30.30
CA ALA A 134 -2.24 4.94 31.04
C ALA A 134 -3.64 5.56 31.21
N ALA A 135 -3.72 6.83 31.62
CA ALA A 135 -4.97 7.57 31.74
C ALA A 135 -5.70 7.70 30.37
N GLY A 136 -4.95 7.92 29.32
CA GLY A 136 -5.48 7.99 27.95
C GLY A 136 -6.06 6.67 27.47
N VAL A 137 -5.36 5.56 27.72
CA VAL A 137 -5.83 4.20 27.39
C VAL A 137 -7.15 3.92 28.09
N GLU A 138 -7.25 4.20 29.40
CA GLU A 138 -8.48 4.02 30.15
C GLU A 138 -9.62 4.90 29.63
N THR A 139 -9.33 6.17 29.34
CA THR A 139 -10.33 7.13 28.84
C THR A 139 -10.81 6.79 27.41
N ALA A 140 -9.89 6.47 26.50
CA ALA A 140 -10.18 6.29 25.08
C ALA A 140 -10.70 4.89 24.77
N LEU A 141 -10.17 3.86 25.43
CA LEU A 141 -10.44 2.46 25.11
C LEU A 141 -11.40 1.79 26.13
N GLY A 142 -11.70 2.49 27.24
CA GLY A 142 -12.67 2.03 28.24
C GLY A 142 -12.12 0.97 29.20
N ALA A 143 -10.80 0.71 29.18
CA ALA A 143 -10.15 -0.24 30.08
C ALA A 143 -8.72 0.21 30.40
N PRO A 144 -8.23 0.01 31.65
CA PRO A 144 -6.85 0.32 32.01
C PRO A 144 -5.85 -0.61 31.32
N PRO A 145 -4.58 -0.20 31.13
CA PRO A 145 -3.54 -1.00 30.46
C PRO A 145 -3.31 -2.39 31.09
N SER A 146 -3.60 -2.56 32.39
CA SER A 146 -3.51 -3.83 33.08
C SER A 146 -4.48 -4.89 32.52
N VAL A 147 -5.66 -4.48 32.05
CA VAL A 147 -6.64 -5.38 31.40
C VAL A 147 -6.08 -5.92 30.09
N PHE A 148 -5.45 -5.06 29.31
CA PHE A 148 -4.77 -5.47 28.07
C PHE A 148 -3.68 -6.50 28.37
N MET A 149 -2.85 -6.26 29.38
CA MET A 149 -1.78 -7.15 29.79
C MET A 149 -2.33 -8.52 30.22
N THR A 150 -3.38 -8.52 31.05
CA THR A 150 -4.02 -9.76 31.52
C THR A 150 -4.55 -10.58 30.34
N HIS A 151 -5.36 -9.96 29.46
CA HIS A 151 -5.89 -10.65 28.29
C HIS A 151 -4.81 -11.14 27.33
N ALA A 152 -3.74 -10.38 27.12
CA ALA A 152 -2.64 -10.79 26.27
C ALA A 152 -1.90 -12.00 26.85
N ILE A 153 -1.67 -12.04 28.16
CA ILE A 153 -1.05 -13.20 28.84
C ILE A 153 -1.96 -14.41 28.78
N ASP A 154 -3.25 -14.25 29.11
CA ASP A 154 -4.24 -15.33 29.11
C ASP A 154 -4.45 -15.94 27.73
N THR A 155 -4.21 -15.17 26.66
CA THR A 155 -4.31 -15.63 25.27
C THR A 155 -3.00 -16.15 24.70
N GLY A 156 -1.93 -16.26 25.52
CA GLY A 156 -0.69 -16.93 25.16
C GLY A 156 0.44 -16.02 24.65
N MET A 157 0.38 -14.71 24.84
CA MET A 157 1.45 -13.77 24.45
C MET A 157 2.81 -14.17 25.02
N THR A 158 2.84 -14.69 26.25
CA THR A 158 4.07 -15.08 26.96
C THR A 158 4.46 -16.55 26.78
N ASP A 159 3.71 -17.31 25.99
CA ASP A 159 4.07 -18.69 25.68
C ASP A 159 5.33 -18.71 24.81
N PRO A 160 6.37 -19.48 25.18
CA PRO A 160 7.59 -19.62 24.38
C PRO A 160 7.35 -20.04 22.94
N ALA A 161 6.27 -20.80 22.67
CA ALA A 161 5.89 -21.21 21.31
C ALA A 161 5.42 -20.05 20.42
N ASN A 162 4.94 -18.97 21.05
CA ASN A 162 4.42 -17.79 20.33
C ASN A 162 5.44 -16.66 20.23
N ILE A 163 6.63 -16.82 20.78
CA ILE A 163 7.70 -15.83 20.69
C ILE A 163 8.37 -15.98 19.32
N ALA A 164 8.10 -15.02 18.44
CA ALA A 164 8.69 -14.99 17.11
C ALA A 164 10.22 -14.91 17.18
N THR A 165 10.90 -15.65 16.31
CA THR A 165 12.34 -15.44 16.10
C THR A 165 12.57 -14.05 15.49
N PHE A 166 13.79 -13.52 15.60
CA PHE A 166 14.12 -12.24 14.93
C PHE A 166 13.84 -12.28 13.41
N SER A 167 14.09 -13.43 12.77
CA SER A 167 13.85 -13.61 11.33
C SER A 167 12.36 -13.49 11.00
N ASP A 168 11.47 -14.11 11.79
CA ASP A 168 10.05 -14.10 11.56
C ASP A 168 9.45 -12.70 11.85
N ALA A 169 9.87 -12.09 12.96
CA ALA A 169 9.49 -10.72 13.29
C ALA A 169 9.93 -9.71 12.22
N PHE A 170 11.16 -9.88 11.70
CA PHE A 170 11.68 -9.04 10.61
C PHE A 170 10.90 -9.23 9.30
N SER A 171 10.56 -10.48 8.94
CA SER A 171 9.78 -10.78 7.74
C SER A 171 8.39 -10.15 7.82
N PHE A 172 7.72 -10.28 8.94
CA PHE A 172 6.41 -9.68 9.18
C PHE A 172 6.47 -8.14 9.11
N ALA A 173 7.45 -7.54 9.79
CA ALA A 173 7.66 -6.09 9.75
C ALA A 173 8.02 -5.58 8.34
N LEU A 174 8.74 -6.39 7.55
CA LEU A 174 9.11 -6.04 6.17
C LEU A 174 7.87 -5.98 5.27
N ALA A 175 6.91 -6.88 5.41
CA ALA A 175 5.67 -6.86 4.64
C ALA A 175 4.85 -5.60 4.95
N GLY A 176 4.58 -5.31 6.22
CA GLY A 176 3.87 -4.09 6.60
C GLY A 176 4.61 -2.80 6.20
N ALA A 177 5.95 -2.78 6.34
CA ALA A 177 6.74 -1.64 5.91
C ALA A 177 6.74 -1.47 4.38
N PHE A 178 6.80 -2.55 3.61
CA PHE A 178 6.76 -2.48 2.15
C PHE A 178 5.43 -1.88 1.68
N TRP A 179 4.32 -2.37 2.22
CA TRP A 179 3.00 -1.83 1.91
C TRP A 179 2.87 -0.34 2.29
N ALA A 180 3.37 0.05 3.47
CA ALA A 180 3.38 1.45 3.91
C ALA A 180 4.20 2.39 3.00
N TYR A 181 5.19 1.86 2.29
CA TYR A 181 5.97 2.60 1.29
C TYR A 181 5.46 2.38 -0.14
N MET A 182 4.45 1.55 -0.39
CA MET A 182 3.92 1.33 -1.73
C MET A 182 3.58 2.66 -2.38
N GLY A 183 3.98 2.84 -3.63
CA GLY A 183 3.80 4.12 -4.32
C GLY A 183 4.98 5.11 -4.23
N TRP A 184 6.09 4.84 -3.51
CA TRP A 184 7.24 5.79 -3.46
C TRP A 184 7.82 6.12 -4.82
N TYR A 185 7.62 5.26 -5.80
CA TYR A 185 8.04 5.47 -7.19
C TYR A 185 6.88 5.77 -8.15
N SER A 186 5.64 5.98 -7.64
CA SER A 186 4.44 6.23 -8.46
C SER A 186 4.56 7.46 -9.37
N VAL A 187 5.38 8.44 -8.99
CA VAL A 187 5.72 9.59 -9.83
C VAL A 187 6.34 9.17 -11.19
N THR A 188 6.91 7.95 -11.30
CA THR A 188 7.44 7.43 -12.57
C THR A 188 6.34 7.15 -13.59
N PHE A 189 5.10 6.86 -13.15
CA PHE A 189 3.97 6.57 -14.04
C PHE A 189 3.38 7.80 -14.72
N ILE A 190 3.68 8.98 -14.20
CA ILE A 190 3.30 10.28 -14.78
C ILE A 190 4.50 11.02 -15.37
N ALA A 191 5.60 10.34 -15.65
CA ALA A 191 6.84 10.96 -16.11
C ALA A 191 6.66 11.80 -17.39
N GLY A 192 5.73 11.43 -18.28
CA GLY A 192 5.38 12.21 -19.46
C GLY A 192 4.69 13.55 -19.16
N GLU A 193 4.10 13.69 -17.97
CA GLU A 193 3.39 14.90 -17.53
C GLU A 193 4.29 15.84 -16.70
N ILE A 194 5.53 15.41 -16.38
CA ILE A 194 6.47 16.14 -15.51
C ILE A 194 7.46 16.96 -16.34
N LYS A 195 7.53 18.24 -16.05
CA LYS A 195 8.52 19.12 -16.69
C LYS A 195 9.95 18.72 -16.32
N GLU A 196 10.78 18.48 -17.33
CA GLU A 196 12.19 18.04 -17.20
C GLU A 196 12.34 16.70 -16.43
N ALA A 197 11.39 15.78 -16.58
CA ALA A 197 11.43 14.46 -15.94
C ALA A 197 12.75 13.71 -16.21
N ASN A 198 13.28 13.84 -17.44
CA ASN A 198 14.54 13.22 -17.85
C ASN A 198 15.77 13.63 -17.01
N LYS A 199 15.70 14.74 -16.27
CA LYS A 199 16.77 15.23 -15.39
C LYS A 199 16.42 15.11 -13.90
N LYS A 200 15.16 15.38 -13.54
CA LYS A 200 14.74 15.58 -12.15
C LYS A 200 14.23 14.31 -11.48
N LEU A 201 13.66 13.39 -12.25
CA LEU A 201 12.94 12.25 -11.72
C LEU A 201 13.74 11.38 -10.72
N PRO A 202 15.01 10.97 -11.00
CA PRO A 202 15.76 10.15 -10.06
C PRO A 202 15.96 10.84 -8.71
N LYS A 203 16.22 12.17 -8.73
CA LYS A 203 16.39 12.96 -7.51
C LYS A 203 15.08 13.13 -6.74
N VAL A 204 13.98 13.36 -7.43
CA VAL A 204 12.65 13.54 -6.81
C VAL A 204 12.25 12.27 -6.07
N VAL A 205 12.36 11.10 -6.71
CA VAL A 205 12.02 9.81 -6.07
C VAL A 205 12.85 9.57 -4.80
N VAL A 206 14.15 9.83 -4.84
CA VAL A 206 15.03 9.63 -3.67
C VAL A 206 14.72 10.62 -2.56
N VAL A 207 14.54 11.90 -2.87
CA VAL A 207 14.27 12.93 -1.85
C VAL A 207 12.92 12.70 -1.17
N SER A 208 11.86 12.38 -1.94
CA SER A 208 10.56 12.04 -1.37
C SER A 208 10.63 10.77 -0.50
N GLY A 209 11.29 9.72 -0.99
CA GLY A 209 11.51 8.48 -0.23
C GLY A 209 12.26 8.71 1.06
N LEU A 210 13.29 9.60 1.08
CA LEU A 210 14.03 9.96 2.28
C LEU A 210 13.17 10.69 3.31
N ILE A 211 12.35 11.65 2.86
CA ILE A 211 11.44 12.39 3.74
C ILE A 211 10.44 11.43 4.38
N ILE A 212 9.79 10.58 3.58
CA ILE A 212 8.84 9.59 4.08
C ILE A 212 9.51 8.63 5.06
N MET A 213 10.72 8.14 4.73
CA MET A 213 11.48 7.26 5.62
C MET A 213 11.73 7.90 6.99
N LEU A 214 12.12 9.16 7.03
CA LEU A 214 12.37 9.87 8.30
C LEU A 214 11.08 10.05 9.10
N VAL A 215 9.96 10.34 8.44
CA VAL A 215 8.65 10.46 9.10
C VAL A 215 8.22 9.11 9.68
N TYR A 216 8.32 8.02 8.92
CA TYR A 216 7.92 6.69 9.38
C TYR A 216 8.82 6.14 10.48
N LEU A 217 10.14 6.32 10.39
CA LEU A 217 11.06 5.95 11.46
C LEU A 217 10.77 6.73 12.74
N GLY A 218 10.50 8.04 12.63
CA GLY A 218 10.09 8.84 13.76
C GLY A 218 8.77 8.37 14.34
N ALA A 219 7.74 8.20 13.52
CA ALA A 219 6.42 7.79 13.95
C ALA A 219 6.44 6.43 14.68
N SER A 220 7.05 5.41 14.07
CA SER A 220 7.14 4.07 14.68
C SER A 220 7.97 4.07 15.97
N SER A 221 9.11 4.77 16.00
CA SER A 221 9.97 4.82 17.18
C SER A 221 9.30 5.55 18.34
N PHE A 222 8.78 6.74 18.12
CA PHE A 222 8.17 7.53 19.20
C PHE A 222 6.84 6.93 19.67
N SER A 223 6.04 6.35 18.78
CA SER A 223 4.84 5.62 19.15
C SER A 223 5.17 4.43 20.07
N ALA A 224 6.16 3.61 19.70
CA ALA A 224 6.61 2.50 20.54
C ALA A 224 7.18 2.99 21.89
N TRP A 225 8.09 3.95 21.88
CA TRP A 225 8.73 4.46 23.11
C TRP A 225 7.73 5.05 24.09
N SER A 226 6.70 5.77 23.61
CA SER A 226 5.67 6.35 24.46
C SER A 226 4.86 5.30 25.22
N THR A 227 4.81 4.07 24.75
CA THR A 227 4.00 2.97 25.33
C THR A 227 4.82 1.91 26.05
N MET A 228 6.15 1.83 25.82
CA MET A 228 7.01 0.84 26.45
C MET A 228 7.15 0.97 27.98
N GLY A 229 6.98 2.16 28.51
CA GLY A 229 7.02 2.42 29.97
C GLY A 229 5.72 2.14 30.70
N VAL A 230 4.66 1.74 29.99
CA VAL A 230 3.32 1.57 30.57
C VAL A 230 3.08 0.11 30.92
N THR A 231 2.65 -0.15 32.15
CA THR A 231 2.28 -1.48 32.65
C THR A 231 3.30 -2.54 32.31
N VAL A 232 4.51 -2.40 32.84
CA VAL A 232 5.61 -3.34 32.61
C VAL A 232 5.43 -4.57 33.51
N THR A 233 5.47 -5.77 32.94
CA THR A 233 5.35 -7.05 33.64
C THR A 233 6.53 -7.93 33.29
N GLU A 234 7.21 -8.47 34.30
CA GLU A 234 8.28 -9.45 34.15
C GLU A 234 7.73 -10.86 34.21
N THR A 235 8.09 -11.69 33.24
CA THR A 235 7.73 -13.11 33.15
C THR A 235 8.99 -13.94 32.90
N PRO A 236 8.94 -15.26 33.03
CA PRO A 236 10.08 -16.12 32.70
C PRO A 236 10.56 -15.99 31.25
N THR A 237 9.71 -15.51 30.34
CA THR A 237 10.01 -15.34 28.91
C THR A 237 10.47 -13.95 28.54
N GLY A 238 10.44 -12.98 29.44
CA GLY A 238 10.93 -11.63 29.21
C GLY A 238 10.13 -10.55 29.94
N THR A 239 10.50 -9.32 29.61
CA THR A 239 9.81 -8.11 30.10
C THR A 239 8.82 -7.63 29.05
N TRP A 240 7.57 -7.47 29.45
CA TRP A 240 6.45 -7.14 28.58
C TRP A 240 5.83 -5.80 29.00
N SER A 241 5.36 -5.05 28.05
CA SER A 241 4.72 -3.74 28.26
C SER A 241 3.38 -3.65 27.55
N PHE A 242 2.64 -2.60 27.81
CA PHE A 242 1.38 -2.31 27.10
C PHE A 242 1.54 -2.35 25.57
N PHE A 243 2.71 -1.93 25.04
CA PHE A 243 2.96 -1.99 23.59
C PHE A 243 2.86 -3.42 23.04
N GLN A 244 3.51 -4.39 23.68
CA GLN A 244 3.46 -5.78 23.25
C GLN A 244 2.07 -6.40 23.47
N ALA A 245 1.43 -6.09 24.60
CA ALA A 245 0.08 -6.57 24.89
C ALA A 245 -0.94 -6.06 23.85
N TYR A 246 -0.89 -4.79 23.53
CA TYR A 246 -1.73 -4.21 22.48
C TYR A 246 -1.46 -4.83 21.11
N SER A 247 -0.17 -4.98 20.75
CA SER A 247 0.23 -5.59 19.46
C SER A 247 -0.24 -7.05 19.37
N TRP A 248 -0.12 -7.82 20.45
CA TRP A 248 -0.60 -9.19 20.49
C TRP A 248 -2.12 -9.29 20.33
N LEU A 249 -2.86 -8.45 21.04
CA LEU A 249 -4.33 -8.43 20.95
C LEU A 249 -4.84 -7.92 19.60
N SER A 250 -4.03 -7.16 18.85
CA SER A 250 -4.37 -6.66 17.51
C SER A 250 -4.03 -7.67 16.40
N TYR A 251 -2.89 -8.35 16.49
CA TYR A 251 -2.30 -9.11 15.38
C TYR A 251 -1.90 -10.56 15.76
N GLY A 252 -2.06 -10.94 17.02
CA GLY A 252 -1.78 -12.31 17.47
C GLY A 252 -2.80 -13.31 16.93
N PRO A 253 -2.47 -14.62 16.98
CA PRO A 253 -3.33 -15.70 16.48
C PRO A 253 -4.48 -15.99 17.46
N LEU A 254 -5.37 -15.02 17.66
CA LEU A 254 -6.52 -15.15 18.56
C LEU A 254 -7.65 -15.93 17.90
N THR A 255 -8.31 -16.80 18.68
CA THR A 255 -9.57 -17.43 18.27
C THR A 255 -10.72 -16.43 18.31
N GLU A 256 -11.81 -16.69 17.57
CA GLU A 256 -13.01 -15.83 17.59
C GLU A 256 -13.56 -15.62 19.00
N ALA A 257 -13.55 -16.66 19.86
CA ALA A 257 -13.97 -16.54 21.25
C ALA A 257 -13.05 -15.60 22.06
N GLN A 258 -11.73 -15.60 21.80
CA GLN A 258 -10.78 -14.70 22.44
C GLN A 258 -10.93 -13.26 21.95
N VAL A 259 -11.20 -13.07 20.67
CA VAL A 259 -11.53 -11.74 20.10
C VAL A 259 -12.82 -11.19 20.75
N ALA A 260 -13.88 -12.00 20.83
CA ALA A 260 -15.12 -11.60 21.48
C ALA A 260 -14.93 -11.26 22.98
N ALA A 261 -14.11 -12.04 23.70
CA ALA A 261 -13.78 -11.77 25.09
C ALA A 261 -12.96 -10.47 25.26
N ARG A 262 -12.02 -10.19 24.34
CA ARG A 262 -11.27 -8.95 24.27
C ARG A 262 -12.21 -7.74 24.10
N ASP A 263 -13.11 -7.81 23.12
CA ASP A 263 -14.00 -6.70 22.77
C ASP A 263 -15.02 -6.42 23.87
N LEU A 264 -15.41 -7.47 24.63
CA LEU A 264 -16.23 -7.29 25.83
C LEU A 264 -15.47 -6.59 26.97
N ALA A 265 -14.18 -6.93 27.14
CA ALA A 265 -13.35 -6.35 28.21
C ALA A 265 -12.80 -4.97 27.87
N ILE A 266 -12.64 -4.67 26.57
CA ILE A 266 -12.09 -3.42 26.04
C ILE A 266 -13.06 -2.86 24.99
N PRO A 267 -14.12 -2.18 25.40
CA PRO A 267 -15.25 -1.83 24.51
C PRO A 267 -14.90 -0.98 23.29
N ASN A 268 -13.84 -0.19 23.40
CA ASN A 268 -13.41 0.72 22.32
C ASN A 268 -12.03 0.32 21.75
N PHE A 269 -11.71 -0.98 21.74
CA PHE A 269 -10.41 -1.47 21.27
C PHE A 269 -10.01 -0.92 19.89
N GLN A 270 -10.95 -0.85 18.96
CA GLN A 270 -10.74 -0.36 17.60
C GLN A 270 -10.30 1.10 17.52
N ASN A 271 -10.65 1.94 18.50
CA ASN A 271 -10.29 3.36 18.49
C ASN A 271 -8.78 3.62 18.50
N ALA A 272 -7.98 2.67 19.00
CA ALA A 272 -6.53 2.82 19.03
C ALA A 272 -5.87 2.65 17.66
N TRP A 273 -6.51 1.92 16.75
CA TRP A 273 -5.88 1.53 15.48
C TRP A 273 -5.65 2.71 14.51
N SER A 274 -6.68 3.47 14.16
CA SER A 274 -6.57 4.54 13.14
C SER A 274 -6.08 5.87 13.68
N THR A 275 -6.36 6.20 14.93
CA THR A 275 -5.93 7.47 15.51
C THR A 275 -4.59 7.37 16.19
N GLY A 276 -4.14 6.15 16.43
CA GLY A 276 -2.87 5.85 17.05
C GLY A 276 -2.74 6.34 18.48
N ILE A 277 -1.63 6.00 19.06
CA ILE A 277 -1.28 6.32 20.46
C ILE A 277 -1.28 7.82 20.74
N ALA A 278 -0.98 8.67 19.75
CA ALA A 278 -0.97 10.13 19.94
C ALA A 278 -2.34 10.69 20.37
N SER A 279 -3.44 10.18 19.78
CA SER A 279 -4.80 10.56 20.17
C SER A 279 -5.13 10.12 21.60
N ILE A 280 -4.73 8.89 21.95
CA ILE A 280 -4.90 8.34 23.31
C ILE A 280 -4.17 9.21 24.33
N ILE A 281 -2.91 9.58 24.07
CA ILE A 281 -2.12 10.45 24.94
C ILE A 281 -2.80 11.82 25.11
N ALA A 282 -3.30 12.41 24.02
CA ALA A 282 -4.01 13.69 24.08
C ALA A 282 -5.25 13.61 24.99
N GLN A 283 -5.98 12.50 24.99
CA GLN A 283 -7.12 12.28 25.89
C GLN A 283 -6.66 12.15 27.34
N GLY A 284 -5.59 11.42 27.63
CA GLY A 284 -5.02 11.30 28.97
C GLY A 284 -4.52 12.61 29.54
N MET A 285 -4.11 13.54 28.69
CA MET A 285 -3.75 14.91 29.08
C MET A 285 -4.97 15.87 29.24
N GLY A 286 -6.19 15.39 29.01
CA GLY A 286 -7.38 16.23 28.99
C GLY A 286 -7.48 17.14 27.74
N LEU A 287 -6.72 16.87 26.70
CA LEU A 287 -6.66 17.64 25.45
C LEU A 287 -7.56 17.03 24.36
N GLY A 288 -8.85 16.77 24.67
CA GLY A 288 -9.78 16.10 23.78
C GLY A 288 -9.92 16.77 22.40
N TRP A 289 -9.78 18.10 22.31
CA TRP A 289 -9.80 18.81 21.02
C TRP A 289 -8.58 18.46 20.13
N ILE A 290 -7.40 18.21 20.73
CA ILE A 290 -6.20 17.74 20.01
C ILE A 290 -6.44 16.31 19.52
N SER A 291 -7.04 15.45 20.34
CA SER A 291 -7.44 14.10 19.94
C SER A 291 -8.34 14.11 18.70
N LEU A 292 -9.34 14.98 18.63
CA LEU A 292 -10.19 15.14 17.47
C LEU A 292 -9.41 15.64 16.22
N LEU A 293 -8.50 16.61 16.39
CA LEU A 293 -7.65 17.05 15.28
C LEU A 293 -6.75 15.92 14.76
N ILE A 294 -6.20 15.10 15.64
CA ILE A 294 -5.39 13.93 15.29
C ILE A 294 -6.25 12.91 14.53
N ALA A 295 -7.49 12.67 14.96
CA ALA A 295 -8.41 11.78 14.26
C ALA A 295 -8.74 12.28 12.84
N VAL A 296 -9.01 13.58 12.68
CA VAL A 296 -9.20 14.19 11.35
C VAL A 296 -7.96 14.03 10.48
N ALA A 297 -6.76 14.25 11.05
CA ALA A 297 -5.52 14.05 10.31
C ALA A 297 -5.33 12.58 9.89
N GLY A 298 -5.71 11.62 10.72
CA GLY A 298 -5.72 10.20 10.37
C GLY A 298 -6.59 9.92 9.15
N VAL A 299 -7.83 10.42 9.12
CA VAL A 299 -8.72 10.32 7.95
C VAL A 299 -8.08 10.95 6.71
N LEU A 300 -7.52 12.15 6.83
CA LEU A 300 -6.94 12.86 5.70
C LEU A 300 -5.64 12.21 5.19
N TRP A 301 -4.80 11.61 6.07
CA TRP A 301 -3.62 10.86 5.66
C TRP A 301 -4.01 9.66 4.80
N LEU A 302 -4.94 8.84 5.27
CA LEU A 302 -5.43 7.68 4.52
C LEU A 302 -6.12 8.11 3.21
N ALA A 303 -6.96 9.15 3.26
CA ALA A 303 -7.63 9.67 2.06
C ALA A 303 -6.63 10.25 1.04
N ASN A 304 -5.50 10.81 1.47
CA ASN A 304 -4.46 11.33 0.58
C ASN A 304 -3.66 10.23 -0.12
N ASP A 305 -3.75 8.99 0.36
CA ASP A 305 -3.12 7.83 -0.26
C ASP A 305 -3.93 7.26 -1.44
N ILE A 306 -5.23 7.53 -1.47
CA ILE A 306 -6.15 7.09 -2.55
C ILE A 306 -5.73 7.60 -3.95
N PRO A 307 -5.41 8.89 -4.16
CA PRO A 307 -5.05 9.42 -5.47
C PRO A 307 -3.89 8.71 -6.18
N PRO A 308 -2.76 8.41 -5.54
CA PRO A 308 -1.67 7.68 -6.17
C PRO A 308 -2.07 6.32 -6.74
N PHE A 309 -2.81 5.51 -6.00
CA PHE A 309 -3.27 4.19 -6.44
C PHE A 309 -4.12 4.28 -7.71
N LEU A 310 -5.12 5.15 -7.71
CA LEU A 310 -5.99 5.36 -8.87
C LEU A 310 -5.21 5.90 -10.08
N LEU A 311 -4.22 6.75 -9.84
CA LEU A 311 -3.41 7.35 -10.88
C LEU A 311 -2.49 6.30 -11.52
N VAL A 312 -1.75 5.52 -10.73
CA VAL A 312 -0.83 4.48 -11.24
C VAL A 312 -1.60 3.42 -12.03
N ALA A 313 -2.70 2.89 -11.46
CA ALA A 313 -3.53 1.89 -12.13
C ALA A 313 -4.06 2.41 -13.47
N SER A 314 -4.67 3.60 -13.49
CA SER A 314 -5.24 4.17 -14.72
C SER A 314 -4.19 4.52 -15.77
N ARG A 315 -3.00 5.01 -15.39
CA ARG A 315 -1.91 5.31 -16.33
C ARG A 315 -1.26 4.05 -16.90
N THR A 316 -1.20 2.98 -16.12
CA THR A 316 -0.71 1.69 -16.59
C THR A 316 -1.66 1.11 -17.66
N MET A 317 -2.97 1.09 -17.40
CA MET A 317 -3.98 0.66 -18.36
C MET A 317 -3.99 1.52 -19.62
N PHE A 318 -3.89 2.84 -19.45
CA PHE A 318 -3.78 3.79 -20.56
C PHE A 318 -2.58 3.45 -21.46
N ALA A 319 -1.39 3.25 -20.87
CA ALA A 319 -0.18 2.94 -21.63
C ALA A 319 -0.25 1.60 -22.36
N MET A 320 -0.82 0.56 -21.73
CA MET A 320 -1.04 -0.76 -22.35
C MET A 320 -2.04 -0.67 -23.50
N SER A 321 -3.10 0.15 -23.35
CA SER A 321 -4.07 0.39 -24.41
C SER A 321 -3.48 1.21 -25.56
N PHE A 322 -2.63 2.17 -25.26
CA PHE A 322 -1.91 2.96 -26.27
C PHE A 322 -0.98 2.09 -27.14
N ASP A 323 -0.36 1.07 -26.54
CA ASP A 323 0.38 0.03 -27.25
C ASP A 323 -0.52 -0.99 -27.96
N ARG A 324 -1.85 -0.76 -28.01
CA ARG A 324 -2.86 -1.64 -28.65
C ARG A 324 -2.96 -3.04 -28.03
N MET A 325 -2.49 -3.19 -26.79
CA MET A 325 -2.50 -4.45 -26.05
C MET A 325 -3.68 -4.57 -25.09
N MET A 326 -4.57 -3.58 -25.08
CA MET A 326 -5.83 -3.52 -24.33
C MET A 326 -6.91 -2.87 -25.21
N PRO A 327 -8.20 -2.86 -24.79
CA PRO A 327 -9.25 -2.16 -25.51
C PRO A 327 -8.92 -0.69 -25.74
N GLU A 328 -9.09 -0.20 -26.97
CA GLU A 328 -8.78 1.18 -27.37
C GLU A 328 -9.50 2.23 -26.50
N LYS A 329 -10.69 1.91 -26.00
CA LYS A 329 -11.46 2.77 -25.09
C LYS A 329 -10.72 3.16 -23.81
N LEU A 330 -9.80 2.32 -23.33
CA LEU A 330 -9.00 2.62 -22.14
C LEU A 330 -7.94 3.70 -22.38
N ALA A 331 -7.60 3.97 -23.66
CA ALA A 331 -6.75 5.09 -24.07
C ALA A 331 -7.54 6.35 -24.45
N GLU A 332 -8.87 6.31 -24.43
CA GLU A 332 -9.69 7.49 -24.71
C GLU A 332 -9.61 8.49 -23.57
N VAL A 333 -9.22 9.71 -23.91
CA VAL A 333 -9.15 10.85 -22.99
C VAL A 333 -10.38 11.72 -23.20
N SER A 334 -11.08 12.08 -22.14
CA SER A 334 -12.22 12.99 -22.20
C SER A 334 -11.79 14.36 -22.76
N GLU A 335 -12.46 14.83 -23.82
CA GLU A 335 -12.19 16.15 -24.41
C GLU A 335 -12.42 17.30 -23.42
N ARG A 336 -13.38 17.16 -22.53
CA ARG A 336 -13.75 18.19 -21.55
C ARG A 336 -12.85 18.20 -20.33
N TRP A 337 -12.48 17.02 -19.81
CA TRP A 337 -11.82 16.88 -18.50
C TRP A 337 -10.37 16.43 -18.60
N HIS A 338 -9.93 16.05 -19.80
CA HIS A 338 -8.58 15.54 -20.07
C HIS A 338 -8.17 14.38 -19.15
N SER A 339 -9.11 13.48 -18.84
CA SER A 339 -8.93 12.31 -18.00
C SER A 339 -9.22 11.01 -18.77
N PRO A 340 -8.51 9.90 -18.49
CA PRO A 340 -8.75 8.61 -19.12
C PRO A 340 -9.95 7.92 -18.46
N THR A 341 -11.15 8.33 -18.86
CA THR A 341 -12.43 8.00 -18.22
C THR A 341 -12.62 6.50 -18.01
N TRP A 342 -12.43 5.69 -19.04
CA TRP A 342 -12.65 4.25 -18.96
C TRP A 342 -11.60 3.52 -18.11
N ALA A 343 -10.36 3.96 -18.12
CA ALA A 343 -9.31 3.42 -17.26
C ALA A 343 -9.59 3.70 -15.78
N LEU A 344 -10.09 4.90 -15.45
CA LEU A 344 -10.49 5.25 -14.08
C LEU A 344 -11.67 4.42 -13.60
N ILE A 345 -12.71 4.26 -14.42
CA ILE A 345 -13.88 3.43 -14.08
C ILE A 345 -13.46 1.97 -13.88
N MET A 346 -12.62 1.43 -14.77
CA MET A 346 -12.11 0.06 -14.64
C MET A 346 -11.34 -0.13 -13.32
N THR A 347 -10.50 0.83 -12.96
CA THR A 347 -9.79 0.80 -11.66
C THR A 347 -10.77 0.77 -10.50
N GLY A 348 -11.83 1.60 -10.53
CA GLY A 348 -12.88 1.59 -9.51
C GLY A 348 -13.61 0.25 -9.39
N ILE A 349 -13.91 -0.39 -10.52
CA ILE A 349 -14.56 -1.72 -10.53
C ILE A 349 -13.66 -2.78 -9.88
N PHE A 350 -12.38 -2.83 -10.23
CA PHE A 350 -11.43 -3.76 -9.60
C PHE A 350 -11.20 -3.42 -8.13
N GLY A 351 -11.27 -2.15 -7.74
CA GLY A 351 -11.19 -1.71 -6.35
C GLY A 351 -12.27 -2.32 -5.44
N ILE A 352 -13.44 -2.67 -5.99
CA ILE A 352 -14.48 -3.37 -5.20
C ILE A 352 -13.97 -4.71 -4.66
N VAL A 353 -13.14 -5.42 -5.42
CA VAL A 353 -12.53 -6.69 -4.96
C VAL A 353 -11.60 -6.42 -3.76
N GLY A 354 -10.81 -5.33 -3.80
CA GLY A 354 -10.02 -4.89 -2.65
C GLY A 354 -10.88 -4.55 -1.43
N CYS A 355 -12.03 -3.86 -1.63
CA CYS A 355 -12.96 -3.60 -0.53
C CYS A 355 -13.50 -4.91 0.10
N ILE A 356 -13.74 -5.97 -0.71
CA ILE A 356 -14.15 -7.28 -0.19
C ILE A 356 -13.01 -7.92 0.62
N ALA A 357 -11.79 -7.86 0.09
CA ALA A 357 -10.62 -8.45 0.75
C ALA A 357 -10.35 -7.81 2.13
N GLU A 358 -10.46 -6.48 2.23
CA GLU A 358 -10.16 -5.74 3.46
C GLU A 358 -11.29 -5.83 4.48
N ALA A 359 -12.51 -5.53 4.06
CA ALA A 359 -13.63 -5.48 4.98
C ALA A 359 -14.13 -6.87 5.39
N ASN A 360 -13.83 -7.90 4.61
CA ASN A 360 -14.25 -9.29 4.82
C ASN A 360 -15.76 -9.44 5.14
N PRO A 361 -16.66 -8.91 4.28
CA PRO A 361 -18.08 -8.94 4.57
C PRO A 361 -18.61 -10.38 4.62
N VAL A 362 -19.49 -10.66 5.59
CA VAL A 362 -20.07 -11.97 5.80
C VAL A 362 -21.45 -12.05 5.15
N ILE A 363 -21.68 -13.07 4.32
CA ILE A 363 -22.97 -13.40 3.72
C ILE A 363 -23.35 -14.83 4.09
N GLY A 364 -24.39 -14.97 4.92
CA GLY A 364 -24.69 -16.23 5.59
C GLY A 364 -23.54 -16.58 6.54
N ASP A 365 -22.89 -17.73 6.33
CA ASP A 365 -21.75 -18.20 7.12
C ASP A 365 -20.41 -18.03 6.38
N ILE A 366 -20.39 -17.27 5.26
CA ILE A 366 -19.23 -17.13 4.39
C ILE A 366 -18.60 -15.74 4.56
N ALA A 367 -17.38 -15.71 5.07
CA ALA A 367 -16.50 -14.53 5.12
C ALA A 367 -15.84 -14.36 3.73
N LEU A 368 -16.34 -13.42 2.91
CA LEU A 368 -15.97 -13.31 1.50
C LEU A 368 -14.50 -12.89 1.28
N GLY A 369 -13.92 -12.14 2.21
CA GLY A 369 -12.52 -11.68 2.11
C GLY A 369 -11.52 -12.83 2.07
N GLU A 370 -11.79 -13.94 2.78
CA GLU A 370 -10.94 -15.12 2.75
C GLU A 370 -10.82 -15.73 1.35
N TYR A 371 -11.89 -15.66 0.55
CA TYR A 371 -11.95 -16.20 -0.81
C TYR A 371 -11.21 -15.31 -1.84
N VAL A 372 -10.92 -14.08 -1.48
CA VAL A 372 -10.22 -13.11 -2.33
C VAL A 372 -8.94 -12.59 -1.68
N ALA A 373 -8.30 -13.37 -0.81
CA ALA A 373 -7.05 -13.00 -0.12
C ALA A 373 -5.92 -12.61 -1.09
N PHE A 374 -5.96 -13.08 -2.34
CA PHE A 374 -5.05 -12.65 -3.41
C PHE A 374 -5.16 -11.15 -3.75
N ALA A 375 -6.24 -10.49 -3.37
CA ALA A 375 -6.48 -9.05 -3.53
C ALA A 375 -6.28 -8.25 -2.23
N GLY A 376 -5.92 -8.92 -1.12
CA GLY A 376 -5.55 -8.31 0.14
C GLY A 376 -4.12 -7.76 0.13
N VAL A 377 -3.69 -7.17 1.25
CA VAL A 377 -2.38 -6.50 1.41
C VAL A 377 -1.22 -7.37 0.91
N VAL A 378 -1.10 -8.62 1.37
CA VAL A 378 0.02 -9.48 0.98
C VAL A 378 -0.03 -9.87 -0.50
N GLY A 379 -1.22 -10.10 -1.05
CA GLY A 379 -1.39 -10.39 -2.48
C GLY A 379 -0.95 -9.22 -3.36
N THR A 380 -1.35 -8.01 -3.01
CA THR A 380 -0.96 -6.79 -3.72
C THR A 380 0.52 -6.50 -3.61
N ASP A 381 1.13 -6.73 -2.43
CA ASP A 381 2.57 -6.64 -2.22
C ASP A 381 3.37 -7.58 -3.14
N ILE A 382 2.88 -8.81 -3.35
CA ILE A 382 3.53 -9.77 -4.26
C ILE A 382 3.49 -9.27 -5.69
N TYR A 383 2.34 -8.77 -6.17
CA TYR A 383 2.21 -8.24 -7.53
C TYR A 383 3.12 -7.01 -7.73
N ASP A 384 3.16 -6.09 -6.76
CA ASP A 384 4.05 -4.92 -6.80
C ASP A 384 5.53 -5.32 -6.73
N ALA A 385 5.90 -6.26 -5.86
CA ALA A 385 7.28 -6.74 -5.75
C ALA A 385 7.76 -7.47 -7.01
N ILE A 386 6.90 -8.21 -7.72
CA ILE A 386 7.21 -8.78 -9.04
C ILE A 386 7.50 -7.64 -10.03
N PHE A 387 6.61 -6.66 -10.10
CA PHE A 387 6.77 -5.51 -10.98
C PHE A 387 8.06 -4.73 -10.67
N LEU A 388 8.29 -4.37 -9.42
CA LEU A 388 9.47 -3.62 -8.98
C LEU A 388 10.77 -4.37 -9.27
N THR A 389 10.78 -5.69 -9.07
CA THR A 389 11.95 -6.52 -9.37
C THR A 389 12.28 -6.47 -10.86
N LEU A 390 11.30 -6.64 -11.73
CA LEU A 390 11.46 -6.54 -13.18
C LEU A 390 11.85 -5.12 -13.63
N PHE A 391 11.35 -4.11 -12.93
CA PHE A 391 11.72 -2.71 -13.16
C PHE A 391 13.20 -2.46 -12.83
N CYS A 392 13.70 -3.02 -11.73
CA CYS A 392 15.12 -2.96 -11.36
C CYS A 392 16.01 -3.74 -12.33
N VAL A 393 15.56 -4.91 -12.80
CA VAL A 393 16.25 -5.67 -13.89
C VAL A 393 16.34 -4.83 -15.16
N SER A 394 15.29 -4.09 -15.51
CA SER A 394 15.32 -3.16 -16.66
C SER A 394 16.40 -2.08 -16.50
N CYS A 395 16.60 -1.56 -15.28
CA CYS A 395 17.69 -0.61 -15.01
C CYS A 395 19.04 -1.29 -15.23
N MET A 396 19.23 -2.52 -14.71
CA MET A 396 20.48 -3.28 -14.86
C MET A 396 20.84 -3.52 -16.34
N LEU A 397 19.87 -3.83 -17.18
CA LEU A 397 20.06 -4.20 -18.57
C LEU A 397 19.99 -3.03 -19.55
N LEU A 398 19.56 -1.83 -19.13
CA LEU A 398 19.37 -0.68 -20.02
C LEU A 398 20.57 -0.38 -20.91
N ALA A 399 21.77 -0.33 -20.33
CA ALA A 399 23.01 0.00 -21.04
C ALA A 399 23.48 -1.12 -21.98
N LEU A 400 23.03 -2.36 -21.79
CA LEU A 400 23.38 -3.52 -22.60
C LEU A 400 22.39 -3.73 -23.75
N GLU A 401 21.09 -3.72 -23.46
CA GLU A 401 20.03 -4.05 -24.42
C GLU A 401 19.56 -2.83 -25.23
N ARG A 402 19.62 -1.64 -24.64
CA ARG A 402 19.11 -0.40 -25.25
C ARG A 402 20.14 0.71 -25.18
N LYS A 403 21.34 0.45 -25.73
CA LYS A 403 22.48 1.37 -25.74
C LYS A 403 22.11 2.73 -26.32
N GLU A 404 21.26 2.79 -27.36
CA GLU A 404 20.83 4.03 -27.99
C GLU A 404 20.02 4.93 -27.04
N ILE A 405 19.25 4.34 -26.13
CA ILE A 405 18.48 5.05 -25.10
C ILE A 405 19.42 5.51 -23.97
N TYR A 406 20.29 4.60 -23.52
CA TYR A 406 21.30 4.91 -22.50
C TYR A 406 22.21 6.06 -22.96
N ASP A 407 22.69 6.05 -24.21
CA ASP A 407 23.58 7.09 -24.74
C ASP A 407 22.87 8.46 -24.87
N ARG A 408 21.54 8.50 -25.01
CA ARG A 408 20.73 9.71 -25.05
C ARG A 408 20.24 10.19 -23.69
N ALA A 409 20.35 9.37 -22.64
CA ALA A 409 19.87 9.72 -21.30
C ALA A 409 20.51 11.03 -20.81
N ALA A 410 19.69 11.92 -20.21
CA ALA A 410 20.17 13.21 -19.70
C ALA A 410 21.01 13.06 -18.43
N VAL A 411 20.71 12.08 -17.59
CA VAL A 411 21.52 11.73 -16.41
C VAL A 411 22.53 10.67 -16.84
N LYS A 412 23.81 10.99 -16.70
CA LYS A 412 24.90 10.10 -17.12
C LYS A 412 25.54 9.39 -15.94
N HIS A 413 25.60 8.08 -16.04
CA HIS A 413 26.41 7.21 -15.17
C HIS A 413 27.26 6.29 -16.04
N SER A 414 28.33 5.72 -15.51
CA SER A 414 29.08 4.69 -16.25
C SER A 414 28.25 3.43 -16.40
N VAL A 415 28.50 2.64 -17.45
CA VAL A 415 27.83 1.36 -17.68
C VAL A 415 27.92 0.46 -16.44
N GLY A 416 29.11 0.36 -15.82
CA GLY A 416 29.31 -0.42 -14.60
C GLY A 416 28.47 0.08 -13.42
N THR A 417 28.30 1.42 -13.28
CA THR A 417 27.45 2.00 -12.23
C THR A 417 25.99 1.65 -12.43
N VAL A 418 25.48 1.72 -13.68
CA VAL A 418 24.08 1.37 -13.98
C VAL A 418 23.80 -0.11 -13.74
N ILE A 419 24.71 -0.98 -14.19
CA ILE A 419 24.61 -2.43 -13.94
C ILE A 419 24.65 -2.71 -12.44
N GLY A 420 25.60 -2.15 -11.70
CA GLY A 420 25.74 -2.33 -10.27
C GLY A 420 24.52 -1.82 -9.48
N LEU A 421 24.02 -0.64 -9.81
CA LEU A 421 22.81 -0.08 -9.23
C LEU A 421 21.60 -1.00 -9.47
N GLY A 422 21.37 -1.39 -10.72
CA GLY A 422 20.26 -2.27 -11.08
C GLY A 422 20.37 -3.65 -10.43
N ALA A 423 21.58 -4.22 -10.34
CA ALA A 423 21.81 -5.51 -9.69
C ALA A 423 21.48 -5.46 -8.17
N ILE A 424 21.98 -4.44 -7.45
CA ILE A 424 21.69 -4.27 -6.03
C ILE A 424 20.20 -4.02 -5.82
N ALA A 425 19.59 -3.18 -6.64
CA ALA A 425 18.15 -2.91 -6.58
C ALA A 425 17.32 -4.18 -6.83
N THR A 426 17.72 -5.02 -7.80
CA THR A 426 17.08 -6.31 -8.10
C THR A 426 17.20 -7.30 -6.93
N LEU A 427 18.36 -7.38 -6.30
CA LEU A 427 18.56 -8.25 -5.14
C LEU A 427 17.66 -7.81 -3.95
N LEU A 428 17.58 -6.50 -3.71
CA LEU A 428 16.77 -5.96 -2.62
C LEU A 428 15.27 -6.14 -2.86
N SER A 429 14.77 -5.88 -4.06
CA SER A 429 13.36 -6.10 -4.40
C SER A 429 13.00 -7.58 -4.49
N GLY A 430 13.91 -8.40 -5.02
CA GLY A 430 13.78 -9.86 -5.05
C GLY A 430 13.76 -10.49 -3.66
N TYR A 431 14.48 -9.92 -2.70
CA TYR A 431 14.42 -10.34 -1.30
C TYR A 431 13.03 -10.05 -0.68
N CYS A 432 12.45 -8.88 -0.95
CA CYS A 432 11.07 -8.58 -0.54
C CYS A 432 10.09 -9.59 -1.15
N LEU A 433 10.17 -9.81 -2.46
CA LEU A 433 9.33 -10.78 -3.16
C LEU A 433 9.44 -12.18 -2.54
N PHE A 434 10.68 -12.65 -2.29
CA PHE A 434 10.90 -13.95 -1.64
C PHE A 434 10.25 -14.03 -0.26
N THR A 435 10.36 -12.98 0.53
CA THR A 435 9.78 -12.91 1.88
C THR A 435 8.26 -12.99 1.80
N PHE A 436 7.61 -12.22 0.93
CA PHE A 436 6.15 -12.22 0.79
C PHE A 436 5.61 -13.56 0.30
N VAL A 437 6.28 -14.17 -0.68
CA VAL A 437 5.93 -15.50 -1.17
C VAL A 437 6.08 -16.57 -0.07
N LYS A 438 7.14 -16.48 0.75
CA LYS A 438 7.35 -17.38 1.89
C LYS A 438 6.22 -17.28 2.92
N GLU A 439 5.77 -16.07 3.25
CA GLU A 439 4.68 -15.86 4.20
C GLU A 439 3.29 -16.25 3.63
N SER A 440 3.19 -16.41 2.32
CA SER A 440 1.93 -16.66 1.60
C SER A 440 1.83 -18.07 0.99
N VAL A 441 2.66 -19.01 1.44
CA VAL A 441 2.71 -20.37 0.89
C VAL A 441 1.32 -21.04 0.87
N GLY A 442 0.48 -20.80 1.88
CA GLY A 442 -0.85 -21.39 1.98
C GLY A 442 -1.69 -21.16 0.73
N PHE A 443 -1.98 -19.91 0.40
CA PHE A 443 -2.84 -19.62 -0.76
C PHE A 443 -2.11 -19.59 -2.12
N ILE A 444 -0.75 -19.59 -2.15
CA ILE A 444 0.00 -19.59 -3.42
C ILE A 444 0.33 -20.99 -3.92
N PHE A 445 0.70 -21.91 -3.01
CA PHE A 445 1.24 -23.22 -3.40
C PHE A 445 0.55 -24.41 -2.75
N ALA A 446 -0.03 -24.25 -1.56
CA ALA A 446 -0.54 -25.36 -0.75
C ALA A 446 -1.88 -25.02 -0.09
N PRO A 447 -2.96 -24.81 -0.87
CA PRO A 447 -4.25 -24.47 -0.31
C PRO A 447 -4.76 -25.58 0.62
N ALA A 448 -5.09 -25.23 1.86
CA ALA A 448 -5.54 -26.15 2.90
C ALA A 448 -7.06 -26.11 3.13
N SER A 449 -7.71 -25.02 2.70
CA SER A 449 -9.15 -24.79 2.83
C SER A 449 -9.80 -24.48 1.48
N THR A 450 -11.13 -24.43 1.44
CA THR A 450 -11.89 -24.00 0.26
C THR A 450 -11.61 -22.53 -0.07
N ALA A 451 -11.44 -21.68 0.94
CA ALA A 451 -11.08 -20.28 0.79
C ALA A 451 -9.66 -20.13 0.23
N ASP A 452 -8.68 -20.87 0.76
CA ASP A 452 -7.33 -20.90 0.20
C ASP A 452 -7.33 -21.38 -1.25
N LEU A 453 -8.12 -22.38 -1.61
CA LEU A 453 -8.24 -22.86 -2.99
C LEU A 453 -8.81 -21.78 -3.90
N ALA A 454 -9.82 -21.03 -3.46
CA ALA A 454 -10.37 -19.92 -4.22
C ALA A 454 -9.33 -18.81 -4.42
N SER A 455 -8.61 -18.45 -3.37
CA SER A 455 -7.52 -17.47 -3.43
C SER A 455 -6.35 -17.94 -4.29
N PHE A 456 -6.00 -19.23 -4.24
CA PHE A 456 -5.01 -19.84 -5.14
C PHE A 456 -5.42 -19.71 -6.61
N LEU A 457 -6.66 -20.10 -6.93
CA LEU A 457 -7.19 -19.99 -8.28
C LEU A 457 -7.28 -18.52 -8.74
N GLY A 458 -7.64 -17.61 -7.84
CA GLY A 458 -7.66 -16.17 -8.10
C GLY A 458 -6.27 -15.61 -8.39
N PHE A 459 -5.27 -15.94 -7.58
CA PHE A 459 -3.88 -15.49 -7.75
C PHE A 459 -3.30 -15.96 -9.09
N TRP A 460 -3.31 -17.26 -9.36
CA TRP A 460 -2.81 -17.83 -10.62
C TRP A 460 -3.68 -17.47 -11.80
N GLY A 461 -4.99 -17.29 -11.58
CA GLY A 461 -5.93 -16.77 -12.57
C GLY A 461 -5.61 -15.36 -13.02
N CYS A 462 -5.24 -14.46 -12.10
CA CYS A 462 -4.78 -13.11 -12.41
C CYS A 462 -3.52 -13.13 -13.29
N ILE A 463 -2.53 -13.96 -12.95
CA ILE A 463 -1.30 -14.11 -13.75
C ILE A 463 -1.63 -14.71 -15.13
N GLY A 464 -2.41 -15.79 -15.15
CA GLY A 464 -2.81 -16.46 -16.39
C GLY A 464 -3.65 -15.58 -17.31
N LEU A 465 -4.54 -14.77 -16.75
CA LEU A 465 -5.36 -13.82 -17.51
C LEU A 465 -4.49 -12.77 -18.21
N GLY A 466 -3.46 -12.24 -17.55
CA GLY A 466 -2.50 -11.35 -18.18
C GLY A 466 -1.83 -11.99 -19.42
N ALA A 467 -1.36 -13.23 -19.28
CA ALA A 467 -0.76 -13.97 -20.39
C ALA A 467 -1.75 -14.23 -21.53
N LEU A 468 -2.99 -14.62 -21.22
CA LEU A 468 -4.06 -14.85 -22.20
C LEU A 468 -4.45 -13.57 -22.95
N LEU A 469 -4.57 -12.46 -22.24
CA LEU A 469 -4.85 -11.15 -22.83
C LEU A 469 -3.73 -10.74 -23.78
N TYR A 470 -2.46 -10.87 -23.35
CA TYR A 470 -1.32 -10.58 -24.22
C TYR A 470 -1.37 -11.39 -25.52
N ILE A 471 -1.53 -12.72 -25.43
CA ILE A 471 -1.58 -13.61 -26.59
C ILE A 471 -2.75 -13.22 -27.51
N SER A 472 -3.92 -12.96 -26.95
CA SER A 472 -5.13 -12.59 -27.69
C SER A 472 -4.96 -11.27 -28.46
N TYR A 473 -4.40 -10.24 -27.82
CA TYR A 473 -4.16 -8.95 -28.48
C TYR A 473 -3.01 -9.03 -29.50
N MET A 474 -1.96 -9.77 -29.21
CA MET A 474 -0.88 -10.05 -30.18
C MET A 474 -1.43 -10.72 -31.43
N TYR A 475 -2.24 -11.77 -31.27
CA TYR A 475 -2.88 -12.45 -32.40
C TYR A 475 -3.80 -11.50 -33.19
N ARG A 476 -4.68 -10.76 -32.50
CA ARG A 476 -5.58 -9.76 -33.12
C ARG A 476 -4.81 -8.71 -33.92
N ASN A 477 -3.75 -8.16 -33.35
CA ASN A 477 -2.97 -7.11 -33.99
C ASN A 477 -2.19 -7.64 -35.21
N THR A 478 -1.60 -8.84 -35.09
CA THR A 478 -0.91 -9.50 -36.20
C THR A 478 -1.87 -9.80 -37.35
N THR A 479 -3.09 -10.27 -37.06
CA THR A 479 -4.11 -10.52 -38.13
C THR A 479 -4.59 -9.24 -38.80
N LYS A 480 -4.49 -8.08 -38.12
CA LYS A 480 -4.73 -6.75 -38.69
C LYS A 480 -3.54 -6.16 -39.45
N GLY A 481 -2.44 -6.92 -39.58
CA GLY A 481 -1.22 -6.46 -40.28
C GLY A 481 -0.39 -5.41 -39.48
N ILE A 482 -0.60 -5.30 -38.17
CA ILE A 482 0.17 -4.36 -37.33
C ILE A 482 1.49 -5.05 -36.93
N ASP A 483 2.62 -4.44 -37.29
CA ASP A 483 3.92 -4.91 -36.86
C ASP A 483 4.21 -4.51 -35.39
N MET A 484 3.92 -5.44 -34.50
CA MET A 484 4.12 -5.27 -33.07
C MET A 484 5.60 -5.17 -32.67
N ARG A 485 6.53 -5.72 -33.49
CA ARG A 485 7.97 -5.60 -33.19
C ARG A 485 8.45 -4.17 -33.34
N THR A 486 8.07 -3.49 -34.42
CA THR A 486 8.42 -2.09 -34.64
C THR A 486 7.85 -1.18 -33.57
N LEU A 487 6.63 -1.47 -33.07
CA LEU A 487 6.00 -0.70 -31.99
C LEU A 487 6.82 -0.71 -30.71
N TYR A 488 7.36 -1.85 -30.30
CA TYR A 488 8.16 -1.98 -29.08
C TYR A 488 9.63 -1.56 -29.23
N LEU A 489 10.13 -1.40 -30.46
CA LEU A 489 11.45 -0.82 -30.71
C LEU A 489 11.48 0.69 -30.52
N SER A 490 10.33 1.35 -30.63
CA SER A 490 10.21 2.80 -30.44
C SER A 490 9.75 3.17 -29.03
N ILE A 491 10.13 4.36 -28.55
CA ILE A 491 9.54 4.97 -27.38
C ILE A 491 8.18 5.53 -27.83
N PRO A 492 7.07 5.31 -27.09
CA PRO A 492 5.77 5.85 -27.44
C PRO A 492 5.84 7.38 -27.65
N PRO A 493 5.10 7.97 -28.58
CA PRO A 493 4.99 9.43 -28.68
C PRO A 493 4.36 10.01 -27.40
N GLU A 494 4.58 11.29 -27.17
CA GLU A 494 3.96 12.04 -26.06
C GLU A 494 2.51 12.32 -26.31
#